data_06013059ac92f8ffbc15b9009f5dd16d
#
_entry.id   06013059ac92f8ffbc15b9009f5dd16d
#
_cell.length_a   1.000
_cell.length_b   1.000
_cell.length_c   1.000
_cell.angle_alpha   90.00
_cell.angle_beta   90.00
_cell.angle_gamma   90.00
#
_symmetry.space_group_name_H-M   'P 1'
#
loop_
_entity.id
_entity.type
_entity.pdbx_description
1 polymer ?
#
loop_
_entity_poly.entity_id
_entity_poly.type
_entity_poly.pdbx_seq_one_letter_code
_entity_poly.pdbx_strand_id
1 'polypeptide(L)'
;MNKTETLKYYANTVNEIKEAGLFKAEAAFTSPQGTYIEMENGEKLLNMCANNYLGLGNNKRLIEAAKKTYDEKGYGLASVRFICGTQDIHKTLERKISAFLKTEDTILYSSCFDANGGLFEALLTDEDAIISDELNHASIKIGRAHV
;
A
#
# COMPACT_ATOMS: atom_id res chain seq x y z
N MET A 1 -10.13 -32.10 -8.91
CA MET A 1 -10.64 -31.22 -9.99
C MET A 1 -9.53 -31.05 -11.01
N ASN A 2 -9.79 -31.31 -12.28
CA ASN A 2 -8.79 -31.07 -13.32
C ASN A 2 -8.76 -29.57 -13.70
N LYS A 3 -7.75 -29.15 -14.47
CA LYS A 3 -7.56 -27.73 -14.84
C LYS A 3 -8.80 -27.10 -15.50
N THR A 4 -9.48 -27.86 -16.37
CA THR A 4 -10.67 -27.38 -17.10
C THR A 4 -11.86 -27.19 -16.17
N GLU A 5 -12.08 -28.08 -15.23
CA GLU A 5 -13.13 -27.96 -14.21
C GLU A 5 -12.89 -26.77 -13.28
N THR A 6 -11.64 -26.57 -12.87
CA THR A 6 -11.24 -25.41 -12.04
C THR A 6 -11.49 -24.09 -12.76
N LEU A 7 -11.09 -23.99 -14.02
CA LEU A 7 -11.33 -22.76 -14.79
C LEU A 7 -12.82 -22.48 -15.01
N LYS A 8 -13.62 -23.53 -15.26
CA LYS A 8 -15.07 -23.40 -15.39
C LYS A 8 -15.73 -22.95 -14.10
N TYR A 9 -15.29 -23.47 -12.95
CA TYR A 9 -15.78 -23.02 -11.64
C TYR A 9 -15.54 -21.52 -11.44
N TYR A 10 -14.31 -21.03 -11.64
CA TYR A 10 -14.02 -19.60 -11.46
C TYR A 10 -14.72 -18.70 -12.48
N ALA A 11 -14.89 -19.18 -13.74
CA ALA A 11 -15.65 -18.43 -14.73
C ALA A 11 -17.12 -18.26 -14.30
N ASN A 12 -17.73 -19.30 -13.77
CA ASN A 12 -19.10 -19.22 -13.25
C ASN A 12 -19.20 -18.25 -12.07
N THR A 13 -18.27 -18.33 -11.10
CA THR A 13 -18.20 -17.41 -9.96
C THR A 13 -18.08 -15.95 -10.40
N VAL A 14 -17.24 -15.66 -11.41
CA VAL A 14 -17.12 -14.30 -11.97
C VAL A 14 -18.42 -13.85 -12.62
N ASN A 15 -19.14 -14.73 -13.31
CA ASN A 15 -20.42 -14.40 -13.91
C ASN A 15 -21.49 -14.10 -12.83
N GLU A 16 -21.55 -14.90 -11.77
CA GLU A 16 -22.43 -14.65 -10.61
C GLU A 16 -22.16 -13.28 -9.98
N ILE A 17 -20.87 -12.90 -9.80
CA ILE A 17 -20.48 -11.58 -9.31
C ILE A 17 -20.97 -10.46 -10.25
N LYS A 18 -20.89 -10.66 -11.57
CA LYS A 18 -21.39 -9.68 -12.57
C LYS A 18 -22.91 -9.55 -12.53
N GLU A 19 -23.63 -10.66 -12.47
CA GLU A 19 -25.08 -10.70 -12.39
C GLU A 19 -25.59 -10.06 -11.10
N ALA A 20 -24.86 -10.24 -10.00
CA ALA A 20 -25.14 -9.56 -8.73
C ALA A 20 -24.80 -8.06 -8.71
N GLY A 21 -24.25 -7.49 -9.78
CA GLY A 21 -23.83 -6.07 -9.84
C GLY A 21 -22.62 -5.73 -8.97
N LEU A 22 -21.90 -6.73 -8.51
CA LEU A 22 -20.73 -6.57 -7.62
C LEU A 22 -19.40 -6.48 -8.36
N PHE A 23 -19.40 -6.73 -9.66
CA PHE A 23 -18.19 -6.64 -10.47
C PHE A 23 -17.76 -5.19 -10.66
N LYS A 24 -16.56 -4.86 -10.24
CA LYS A 24 -15.96 -3.54 -10.41
C LYS A 24 -15.00 -3.56 -11.61
N ALA A 25 -15.38 -2.89 -12.68
CA ALA A 25 -14.46 -2.65 -13.79
C ALA A 25 -13.46 -1.55 -13.41
N GLU A 26 -12.17 -1.80 -13.62
CA GLU A 26 -11.14 -0.81 -13.43
C GLU A 26 -11.15 0.21 -14.58
N ALA A 27 -11.15 1.49 -14.23
CA ALA A 27 -11.03 2.58 -15.19
C ALA A 27 -9.56 3.04 -15.25
N ALA A 28 -8.96 3.00 -16.43
CA ALA A 28 -7.58 3.42 -16.65
C ALA A 28 -7.48 4.92 -16.94
N PHE A 29 -6.51 5.58 -16.32
CA PHE A 29 -6.17 6.97 -16.61
C PHE A 29 -4.71 7.07 -17.09
N THR A 30 -4.43 8.08 -17.89
CA THR A 30 -3.14 8.28 -18.59
C THR A 30 -2.31 9.42 -18.01
N SER A 31 -2.92 10.28 -17.21
CA SER A 31 -2.24 11.41 -16.57
C SER A 31 -1.60 11.04 -15.23
N PRO A 32 -0.66 11.84 -14.71
CA PRO A 32 -0.25 11.78 -13.31
C PRO A 32 -1.44 11.99 -12.36
N GLN A 33 -1.30 11.52 -11.12
CA GLN A 33 -2.26 11.80 -10.05
C GLN A 33 -2.32 13.30 -9.73
N GLY A 34 -3.52 13.86 -9.76
CA GLY A 34 -3.77 15.28 -9.49
C GLY A 34 -5.24 15.52 -9.19
N THR A 35 -5.63 16.79 -9.06
CA THR A 35 -7.03 17.21 -8.90
C THR A 35 -7.90 16.77 -10.09
N TYR A 36 -7.32 16.81 -11.28
CA TYR A 36 -7.91 16.27 -12.49
C TYR A 36 -7.07 15.12 -13.02
N ILE A 37 -7.72 14.10 -13.53
CA ILE A 37 -7.11 12.97 -14.23
C ILE A 37 -7.67 12.88 -15.63
N GLU A 38 -6.87 12.39 -16.57
CA GLU A 38 -7.26 12.16 -17.95
C GLU A 38 -7.40 10.66 -18.19
N MET A 39 -8.56 10.27 -18.70
CA MET A 39 -8.90 8.88 -19.00
C MET A 39 -8.34 8.46 -20.37
N GLU A 40 -8.22 7.17 -20.62
CA GLU A 40 -7.78 6.65 -21.94
C GLU A 40 -8.62 7.15 -23.12
N ASN A 41 -9.90 7.45 -22.91
CA ASN A 41 -10.80 8.01 -23.91
C ASN A 41 -10.65 9.53 -24.09
N GLY A 42 -9.69 10.17 -23.42
CA GLY A 42 -9.46 11.62 -23.44
C GLY A 42 -10.40 12.45 -22.53
N GLU A 43 -11.30 11.80 -21.80
CA GLU A 43 -12.19 12.49 -20.86
C GLU A 43 -11.40 12.97 -19.64
N LYS A 44 -11.71 14.20 -19.19
CA LYS A 44 -11.07 14.80 -18.01
C LYS A 44 -12.02 14.78 -16.81
N LEU A 45 -11.63 14.07 -15.77
CA LEU A 45 -12.45 13.90 -14.56
C LEU A 45 -11.83 14.58 -13.35
N LEU A 46 -12.69 15.12 -12.49
CA LEU A 46 -12.31 15.58 -11.15
C LEU A 46 -12.05 14.38 -10.25
N ASN A 47 -10.82 14.26 -9.75
CA ASN A 47 -10.41 13.15 -8.92
C ASN A 47 -10.74 13.39 -7.43
N MET A 48 -11.85 12.83 -6.98
CA MET A 48 -12.30 12.91 -5.59
C MET A 48 -11.93 11.67 -4.76
N CYS A 49 -11.26 10.67 -5.35
CA CYS A 49 -11.05 9.35 -4.73
C CYS A 49 -9.60 9.10 -4.30
N ALA A 50 -8.66 9.98 -4.67
CA ALA A 50 -7.25 9.74 -4.40
C ALA A 50 -6.86 10.00 -2.95
N ASN A 51 -5.96 9.16 -2.41
CA ASN A 51 -5.30 9.38 -1.12
C ASN A 51 -4.12 10.38 -1.23
N ASN A 52 -4.26 11.39 -2.08
CA ASN A 52 -3.24 12.41 -2.35
C ASN A 52 -3.53 13.69 -1.54
N TYR A 53 -3.77 13.54 -0.24
CA TYR A 53 -4.26 14.60 0.65
C TYR A 53 -3.37 15.84 0.69
N LEU A 54 -2.05 15.68 0.54
CA LEU A 54 -1.09 16.78 0.53
C LEU A 54 -0.72 17.25 -0.89
N GLY A 55 -1.30 16.66 -1.94
CA GLY A 55 -1.01 17.01 -3.33
C GLY A 55 0.42 16.69 -3.77
N LEU A 56 1.09 15.77 -3.09
CA LEU A 56 2.50 15.47 -3.33
C LEU A 56 2.75 14.41 -4.40
N GLY A 57 1.71 13.71 -4.87
CA GLY A 57 1.83 12.58 -5.80
C GLY A 57 2.52 12.93 -7.13
N ASN A 58 2.48 14.18 -7.58
CA ASN A 58 3.16 14.67 -8.79
C ASN A 58 4.05 15.90 -8.49
N ASN A 59 4.62 15.96 -7.30
CA ASN A 59 5.48 17.08 -6.91
C ASN A 59 6.86 16.95 -7.56
N LYS A 60 7.26 17.95 -8.35
CA LYS A 60 8.53 17.96 -9.11
C LYS A 60 9.75 17.76 -8.22
N ARG A 61 9.80 18.37 -7.03
CA ARG A 61 10.93 18.22 -6.11
C ARG A 61 11.09 16.78 -5.61
N LEU A 62 9.96 16.09 -5.35
CA LEU A 62 9.98 14.68 -4.95
C LEU A 62 10.39 13.76 -6.10
N ILE A 63 9.92 14.05 -7.31
CA ILE A 63 10.31 13.30 -8.52
C ILE A 63 11.82 13.41 -8.75
N GLU A 64 12.39 14.61 -8.70
CA GLU A 64 13.83 14.80 -8.89
C GLU A 64 14.66 14.16 -7.76
N ALA A 65 14.20 14.22 -6.52
CA ALA A 65 14.86 13.51 -5.42
C ALA A 65 14.85 11.99 -5.62
N ALA A 66 13.73 11.42 -6.10
CA ALA A 66 13.65 10.01 -6.42
C ALA A 66 14.60 9.59 -7.55
N LYS A 67 14.64 10.37 -8.66
CA LYS A 67 15.56 10.13 -9.77
C LYS A 67 17.02 10.12 -9.30
N LYS A 68 17.41 11.13 -8.52
CA LYS A 68 18.75 11.21 -7.96
C LYS A 68 19.07 9.99 -7.07
N THR A 69 18.11 9.51 -6.30
CA THR A 69 18.31 8.31 -5.47
C THR A 69 18.55 7.07 -6.33
N TYR A 70 17.87 6.92 -7.47
CA TYR A 70 18.13 5.81 -8.39
C TYR A 70 19.55 5.86 -8.97
N ASP A 71 20.06 7.05 -9.31
CA ASP A 71 21.43 7.21 -9.81
C ASP A 71 22.47 6.84 -8.74
N GLU A 72 22.22 7.13 -7.47
CA GLU A 72 23.15 6.91 -6.36
C GLU A 72 23.04 5.50 -5.73
N LYS A 73 21.85 4.93 -5.65
CA LYS A 73 21.55 3.69 -4.90
C LYS A 73 21.12 2.52 -5.77
N GLY A 74 20.86 2.76 -7.06
CA GLY A 74 20.28 1.77 -7.95
C GLY A 74 18.77 1.63 -7.82
N TYR A 75 18.19 0.82 -8.69
CA TYR A 75 16.73 0.65 -8.77
C TYR A 75 16.17 -0.31 -7.72
N GLY A 76 16.86 -1.40 -7.44
CA GLY A 76 16.35 -2.51 -6.63
C GLY A 76 17.09 -2.71 -5.32
N LEU A 77 16.37 -3.06 -4.28
CA LEU A 77 16.94 -3.39 -2.97
C LEU A 77 17.17 -4.89 -2.76
N ALA A 78 16.94 -5.71 -3.69
CA ALA A 78 17.23 -7.14 -3.90
C ALA A 78 17.47 -8.03 -2.64
N SER A 79 17.17 -7.57 -1.43
CA SER A 79 17.28 -8.33 -0.19
C SER A 79 16.39 -7.78 0.91
N VAL A 80 16.02 -8.63 1.87
CA VAL A 80 15.36 -8.21 3.10
C VAL A 80 16.31 -7.44 4.01
N ARG A 81 15.76 -6.52 4.80
CA ARG A 81 16.54 -5.54 5.55
C ARG A 81 17.55 -6.15 6.54
N PHE A 82 17.18 -7.18 7.24
CA PHE A 82 18.04 -7.76 8.29
C PHE A 82 19.18 -8.65 7.76
N ILE A 83 19.17 -9.00 6.45
CA ILE A 83 20.27 -9.74 5.82
C ILE A 83 21.26 -8.76 5.18
N CYS A 84 20.93 -8.20 4.02
CA CYS A 84 21.77 -7.23 3.31
C CYS A 84 20.99 -6.12 2.59
N GLY A 85 19.71 -5.94 2.89
CA GLY A 85 18.82 -4.96 2.26
C GLY A 85 18.74 -3.60 2.97
N THR A 86 19.42 -3.41 4.11
CA THR A 86 19.42 -2.12 4.81
C THR A 86 20.47 -1.19 4.21
N GLN A 87 20.03 -0.10 3.63
CA GLN A 87 20.87 1.00 3.17
C GLN A 87 20.88 2.16 4.18
N ASP A 88 21.86 3.05 4.05
CA ASP A 88 22.02 4.25 4.87
C ASP A 88 20.80 5.19 4.81
N ILE A 89 20.12 5.24 3.66
CA ILE A 89 18.91 6.05 3.46
C ILE A 89 17.73 5.57 4.32
N HIS A 90 17.59 4.26 4.58
CA HIS A 90 16.61 3.74 5.52
C HIS A 90 16.86 4.29 6.94
N LYS A 91 18.10 4.18 7.42
CA LYS A 91 18.49 4.68 8.74
C LYS A 91 18.38 6.20 8.86
N THR A 92 18.61 6.90 7.77
CA THR A 92 18.43 8.35 7.72
C THR A 92 16.96 8.74 7.82
N LEU A 93 16.08 8.02 7.13
CA LEU A 93 14.63 8.25 7.19
C LEU A 93 14.09 7.91 8.60
N GLU A 94 14.46 6.78 9.17
CA GLU A 94 14.07 6.37 10.53
C GLU A 94 14.42 7.47 11.55
N ARG A 95 15.67 7.95 11.55
CA ARG A 95 16.10 9.04 12.46
C ARG A 95 15.32 10.34 12.25
N LYS A 96 15.03 10.71 10.99
CA LYS A 96 14.24 11.93 10.70
C LYS A 96 12.81 11.81 11.19
N ILE A 97 12.18 10.65 11.03
CA ILE A 97 10.81 10.40 11.50
C ILE A 97 10.79 10.41 13.03
N SER A 98 11.73 9.74 13.70
CA SER A 98 11.83 9.74 15.15
C SER A 98 12.00 11.15 15.71
N ALA A 99 12.88 11.95 15.11
CA ALA A 99 13.08 13.33 15.50
C ALA A 99 11.81 14.19 15.31
N PHE A 100 11.09 13.99 14.22
CA PHE A 100 9.85 14.72 13.91
C PHE A 100 8.71 14.34 14.86
N LEU A 101 8.53 13.05 15.15
CA LEU A 101 7.48 12.52 16.01
C LEU A 101 7.85 12.55 17.49
N LYS A 102 9.12 12.85 17.83
CA LYS A 102 9.67 12.82 19.19
C LYS A 102 9.57 11.43 19.84
N THR A 103 9.81 10.40 19.06
CA THR A 103 9.90 9.01 19.50
C THR A 103 11.36 8.59 19.63
N GLU A 104 11.66 7.54 20.40
CA GLU A 104 13.02 7.04 20.58
C GLU A 104 13.57 6.39 19.32
N ASP A 105 12.73 5.63 18.60
CA ASP A 105 13.10 4.96 17.35
C ASP A 105 11.91 4.85 16.39
N THR A 106 12.19 4.41 15.16
CA THR A 106 11.20 4.22 14.08
C THR A 106 11.55 2.96 13.30
N ILE A 107 10.54 2.16 12.97
CA ILE A 107 10.63 1.07 12.01
C ILE A 107 9.83 1.41 10.77
N LEU A 108 10.36 1.06 9.58
CA LEU A 108 9.72 1.31 8.29
C LEU A 108 9.04 0.05 7.75
N TYR A 109 7.86 0.22 7.22
CA TYR A 109 7.12 -0.78 6.46
C TYR A 109 6.84 -0.30 5.04
N SER A 110 6.63 -1.21 4.11
CA SER A 110 6.34 -0.91 2.70
C SER A 110 4.97 -0.26 2.50
N SER A 111 4.03 -0.52 3.41
CA SER A 111 2.69 0.07 3.40
C SER A 111 2.12 0.17 4.82
N CYS A 112 1.06 0.98 4.99
CA CYS A 112 0.28 1.00 6.23
C CYS A 112 -0.43 -0.34 6.48
N PHE A 113 -0.77 -1.07 5.44
CA PHE A 113 -1.36 -2.41 5.55
C PHE A 113 -0.36 -3.39 6.18
N ASP A 114 0.88 -3.41 5.68
CA ASP A 114 1.94 -4.26 6.23
C ASP A 114 2.29 -3.86 7.66
N ALA A 115 2.30 -2.56 7.98
CA ALA A 115 2.54 -2.08 9.33
C ALA A 115 1.47 -2.57 10.30
N ASN A 116 0.19 -2.46 9.95
CA ASN A 116 -0.91 -2.93 10.79
C ASN A 116 -0.91 -4.46 10.94
N GLY A 117 -0.60 -5.21 9.88
CA GLY A 117 -0.48 -6.68 9.94
C GLY A 117 0.68 -7.14 10.81
N GLY A 118 1.85 -6.54 10.61
CA GLY A 118 3.06 -6.95 11.32
C GLY A 118 3.12 -6.49 12.78
N LEU A 119 2.39 -5.44 13.16
CA LEU A 119 2.42 -4.90 14.51
C LEU A 119 1.83 -5.89 15.54
N PHE A 120 0.65 -6.40 15.26
CA PHE A 120 -0.08 -7.25 16.21
C PHE A 120 0.64 -8.57 16.43
N GLU A 121 1.00 -9.26 15.35
CA GLU A 121 1.70 -10.54 15.42
C GLU A 121 3.09 -10.45 16.12
N ALA A 122 3.77 -9.30 15.96
CA ALA A 122 5.08 -9.11 16.58
C ALA A 122 5.05 -8.73 18.06
N LEU A 123 3.99 -8.07 18.54
CA LEU A 123 3.91 -7.52 19.89
C LEU A 123 2.96 -8.27 20.81
N LEU A 124 1.98 -9.00 20.28
CA LEU A 124 0.90 -9.59 21.04
C LEU A 124 0.94 -11.12 20.96
N THR A 125 0.31 -11.75 21.92
CA THR A 125 0.15 -13.20 22.04
C THR A 125 -1.34 -13.54 22.19
N ASP A 126 -1.69 -14.82 22.26
CA ASP A 126 -3.04 -15.30 22.51
C ASP A 126 -3.58 -14.96 23.93
N GLU A 127 -2.72 -14.44 24.80
CA GLU A 127 -3.10 -13.93 26.13
C GLU A 127 -3.50 -12.44 26.09
N ASP A 128 -3.29 -11.75 24.99
CA ASP A 128 -3.54 -10.32 24.83
C ASP A 128 -4.90 -10.05 24.18
N ALA A 129 -5.50 -8.91 24.49
CA ALA A 129 -6.77 -8.48 23.88
C ALA A 129 -6.59 -7.23 23.03
N ILE A 130 -7.11 -7.25 21.82
CA ILE A 130 -7.13 -6.09 20.92
C ILE A 130 -8.51 -5.42 20.97
N ILE A 131 -8.56 -4.21 21.53
CA ILE A 131 -9.77 -3.38 21.55
C ILE A 131 -9.64 -2.34 20.45
N SER A 132 -10.55 -2.37 19.47
CA SER A 132 -10.53 -1.46 18.33
C SER A 132 -11.92 -0.95 17.98
N ASP A 133 -11.98 0.24 17.39
CA ASP A 133 -13.22 0.79 16.83
C ASP A 133 -13.76 -0.11 15.70
N GLU A 134 -15.09 -0.18 15.59
CA GLU A 134 -15.77 -0.99 14.56
C GLU A 134 -15.45 -0.52 13.14
N LEU A 135 -15.25 0.78 12.95
CA LEU A 135 -15.01 1.40 11.64
C LEU A 135 -13.53 1.51 11.27
N ASN A 136 -12.64 0.94 12.07
CA ASN A 136 -11.23 0.88 11.73
C ASN A 136 -10.99 0.19 10.37
N HIS A 137 -9.88 0.59 9.72
CA HIS A 137 -9.49 0.06 8.43
C HIS A 137 -9.38 -1.47 8.43
N ALA A 138 -9.70 -2.10 7.30
CA ALA A 138 -9.71 -3.56 7.15
C ALA A 138 -8.37 -4.24 7.55
N SER A 139 -7.23 -3.59 7.34
CA SER A 139 -5.91 -4.11 7.74
C SER A 139 -5.77 -4.33 9.24
N ILE A 140 -6.41 -3.49 10.07
CA ILE A 140 -6.44 -3.68 11.53
C ILE A 140 -7.34 -4.87 11.88
N LYS A 141 -8.49 -5.00 11.19
CA LYS A 141 -9.42 -6.13 11.40
C LYS A 141 -8.79 -7.46 11.01
N ILE A 142 -8.03 -7.50 9.92
CA ILE A 142 -7.32 -8.70 9.45
C ILE A 142 -6.15 -9.02 10.38
N GLY A 143 -5.32 -8.04 10.73
CA GLY A 143 -4.18 -8.23 11.62
C GLY A 143 -4.57 -8.86 12.95
N ARG A 144 -5.66 -8.40 13.58
CA ARG A 144 -6.16 -8.96 14.84
C ARG A 144 -6.74 -10.39 14.72
N ALA A 145 -7.02 -10.88 13.53
CA ALA A 145 -7.54 -12.23 13.32
C ALA A 145 -6.45 -13.31 13.33
N HIS A 146 -5.19 -12.91 13.38
CA HIS A 146 -4.01 -13.77 13.41
C HIS A 146 -3.34 -13.84 14.79
N VAL A 147 -3.93 -13.22 15.81
CA VAL A 147 -3.45 -13.22 17.21
C VAL A 147 -4.33 -14.08 18.07
#